data_b9f244561ebfa91e892497c7d3a82a89
#
_entry.id   b9f244561ebfa91e892497c7d3a82a89
#
_cell.length_a   1.000
_cell.length_b   1.000
_cell.length_c   1.000
_cell.angle_alpha   90.00
_cell.angle_beta   90.00
_cell.angle_gamma   90.00
#
_symmetry.space_group_name_H-M   'P 1'
#
loop_
_entity.id
_entity.type
_entity.pdbx_description
1 polymer ?
#
loop_
_entity_poly.entity_id
_entity_poly.type
_entity_poly.pdbx_seq_one_letter_code
_entity_poly.pdbx_strand_id
1 'polypeptide(L)'
;MAVSILAVDDEQNLLELLITVLGKRGFKVKTALNGFEALKLLDQESFQLALLDMKMGPLNGVQLLKEIKDRRPVIKVIMMTAYPTSETRMKASENGASTYLTKPVDLQKLVDTINSLTH
;
A
#
# COMPACT_ATOMS: atom_id res chain seq x y z
N MET A 1 0.23 -18.95 8.11
CA MET A 1 0.04 -17.66 8.80
C MET A 1 -0.54 -16.64 7.83
N ALA A 2 -1.37 -15.76 8.34
CA ALA A 2 -1.97 -14.73 7.49
C ALA A 2 -0.96 -13.65 7.10
N VAL A 3 -1.01 -13.20 5.86
CA VAL A 3 -0.21 -12.06 5.39
C VAL A 3 -0.78 -10.79 6.00
N SER A 4 0.06 -9.96 6.60
CA SER A 4 -0.34 -8.69 7.21
C SER A 4 -0.08 -7.55 6.24
N ILE A 5 -1.11 -6.77 5.98
CA ILE A 5 -1.11 -5.69 4.99
C ILE A 5 -1.44 -4.36 5.67
N LEU A 6 -0.65 -3.34 5.37
CA LEU A 6 -0.92 -1.95 5.76
C LEU A 6 -1.47 -1.22 4.54
N ALA A 7 -2.72 -0.76 4.61
CA ALA A 7 -3.34 -0.01 3.52
C ALA A 7 -3.47 1.47 3.92
N VAL A 8 -2.92 2.35 3.10
CA VAL A 8 -2.87 3.79 3.38
C VAL A 8 -3.53 4.57 2.25
N ASP A 9 -4.62 5.25 2.56
CA ASP A 9 -5.39 6.03 1.59
C ASP A 9 -6.24 7.03 2.36
N ASP A 10 -6.52 8.18 1.80
CA ASP A 10 -7.37 9.17 2.45
C ASP A 10 -8.87 8.93 2.18
N GLU A 11 -9.20 7.97 1.32
CA GLU A 11 -10.57 7.57 1.04
C GLU A 11 -11.00 6.45 1.99
N GLN A 12 -11.74 6.81 3.03
CA GLN A 12 -12.19 5.85 4.04
C GLN A 12 -13.02 4.71 3.44
N ASN A 13 -13.87 5.02 2.47
CA ASN A 13 -14.70 3.99 1.82
C ASN A 13 -13.86 2.93 1.11
N LEU A 14 -12.77 3.33 0.46
CA LEU A 14 -11.87 2.39 -0.18
C LEU A 14 -11.18 1.51 0.86
N LEU A 15 -10.74 2.10 1.98
CA LEU A 15 -10.10 1.32 3.05
C LEU A 15 -11.06 0.28 3.64
N GLU A 16 -12.31 0.64 3.85
CA GLU A 16 -13.32 -0.30 4.35
C GLU A 16 -13.56 -1.44 3.36
N LEU A 17 -13.62 -1.12 2.07
CA LEU A 17 -13.75 -2.13 1.02
C LEU A 17 -12.56 -3.08 1.03
N LEU A 18 -11.35 -2.56 1.16
CA LEU A 18 -10.14 -3.38 1.19
C LEU A 18 -10.13 -4.31 2.41
N ILE A 19 -10.50 -3.80 3.58
CA ILE A 19 -10.62 -4.64 4.78
C ILE A 19 -11.57 -5.81 4.52
N THR A 20 -12.73 -5.53 3.95
CA THR A 20 -13.76 -6.54 3.69
C THR A 20 -13.28 -7.58 2.67
N VAL A 21 -12.84 -7.11 1.51
CA VAL A 21 -12.47 -8.00 0.39
C VAL A 21 -11.23 -8.81 0.72
N LEU A 22 -10.18 -8.15 1.22
CA LEU A 22 -8.93 -8.83 1.52
C LEU A 22 -9.06 -9.70 2.76
N GLY A 23 -9.86 -9.27 3.73
CA GLY A 23 -10.13 -10.09 4.93
C GLY A 23 -10.78 -11.41 4.58
N LYS A 24 -11.71 -11.42 3.61
CA LYS A 24 -12.36 -12.65 3.13
C LYS A 24 -11.38 -13.60 2.45
N ARG A 25 -10.27 -13.08 1.94
CA ARG A 25 -9.23 -13.89 1.31
C ARG A 25 -8.15 -14.34 2.30
N GLY A 26 -8.36 -14.07 3.59
CA GLY A 26 -7.46 -14.52 4.64
C GLY A 26 -6.32 -13.55 4.99
N PHE A 27 -6.31 -12.36 4.41
CA PHE A 27 -5.31 -11.35 4.73
C PHE A 27 -5.71 -10.57 5.99
N LYS A 28 -4.73 -10.17 6.79
CA LYS A 28 -4.93 -9.25 7.92
C LYS A 28 -4.65 -7.84 7.44
N VAL A 29 -5.62 -6.97 7.50
CA VAL A 29 -5.49 -5.60 6.99
C VAL A 29 -5.62 -4.59 8.11
N LYS A 30 -4.63 -3.72 8.25
CA LYS A 30 -4.70 -2.52 9.07
C LYS A 30 -4.69 -1.33 8.15
N THR A 31 -5.41 -0.28 8.50
CA THR A 31 -5.57 0.89 7.64
C THR A 31 -5.10 2.16 8.32
N ALA A 32 -4.67 3.11 7.50
CA ALA A 32 -4.29 4.46 7.94
C ALA A 32 -4.83 5.47 6.94
N LEU A 33 -5.28 6.62 7.42
CA LEU A 33 -5.85 7.67 6.59
C LEU A 33 -4.78 8.63 6.05
N ASN A 34 -3.56 8.55 6.57
CA ASN A 34 -2.45 9.39 6.14
C ASN A 34 -1.12 8.73 6.48
N GLY A 35 -0.04 9.34 5.98
CA GLY A 35 1.30 8.79 6.17
C GLY A 35 1.78 8.75 7.61
N PHE A 36 1.39 9.72 8.42
CA PHE A 36 1.81 9.77 9.83
C PHE A 36 1.19 8.63 10.63
N GLU A 37 -0.10 8.35 10.43
CA GLU A 37 -0.75 7.20 11.04
C GLU A 37 -0.12 5.88 10.57
N ALA A 38 0.23 5.82 9.27
CA ALA A 38 0.88 4.64 8.71
C ALA A 38 2.22 4.36 9.38
N LEU A 39 3.06 5.38 9.55
CA LEU A 39 4.35 5.23 10.21
C LEU A 39 4.21 4.81 11.67
N LYS A 40 3.20 5.32 12.35
CA LYS A 40 2.91 4.92 13.72
C LYS A 40 2.56 3.45 13.82
N LEU A 41 1.71 2.96 12.92
CA LEU A 41 1.37 1.53 12.85
C LEU A 41 2.60 0.68 12.53
N LEU A 42 3.44 1.17 11.63
CA LEU A 42 4.65 0.47 11.22
C LEU A 42 5.60 0.25 12.41
N ASP A 43 5.65 1.22 13.33
CA ASP A 43 6.48 1.12 14.53
C ASP A 43 5.90 0.13 15.56
N GLN A 44 4.59 -0.11 15.52
CA GLN A 44 3.89 -0.96 16.49
C GLN A 44 3.71 -2.40 16.03
N GLU A 45 3.64 -2.65 14.72
CA GLU A 45 3.33 -3.96 14.16
C GLU A 45 4.21 -4.28 12.96
N SER A 46 4.27 -5.57 12.63
CA SER A 46 5.00 -6.04 11.44
C SER A 46 4.03 -6.25 10.29
N PHE A 47 4.44 -5.86 9.09
CA PHE A 47 3.67 -6.04 7.85
C PHE A 47 4.55 -6.66 6.77
N GLN A 48 3.98 -7.50 5.92
CA GLN A 48 4.68 -8.05 4.76
C GLN A 48 4.51 -7.17 3.53
N LEU A 49 3.42 -6.40 3.49
CA LEU A 49 3.06 -5.63 2.31
C LEU A 49 2.36 -4.33 2.71
N ALA A 50 2.59 -3.27 1.95
CA ALA A 50 1.87 -2.01 2.10
C ALA A 50 1.23 -1.61 0.77
N LEU A 51 -0.01 -1.11 0.86
CA LEU A 51 -0.73 -0.50 -0.26
C LEU A 51 -0.76 0.99 0.00
N LEU A 52 -0.19 1.79 -0.90
CA LEU A 52 -0.08 3.23 -0.71
C LEU A 52 -0.73 4.01 -1.83
N ASP A 53 -1.54 5.01 -1.49
CA ASP A 53 -2.03 5.98 -2.46
C ASP A 53 -0.92 6.98 -2.80
N MET A 54 -0.75 7.30 -4.08
CA MET A 54 0.26 8.28 -4.53
C MET A 54 -0.05 9.68 -4.04
N LYS A 55 -1.32 10.04 -3.96
CA LYS A 55 -1.75 11.38 -3.54
C LYS A 55 -2.44 11.33 -2.19
N MET A 56 -1.73 11.75 -1.17
CA MET A 56 -2.26 11.94 0.17
C MET A 56 -1.76 13.29 0.66
N GLY A 57 -2.33 13.82 1.72
CA GLY A 57 -2.02 15.11 2.28
C GLY A 57 -0.54 15.44 2.50
N PRO A 58 -0.14 15.88 3.71
CA PRO A 58 1.21 16.46 3.90
C PRO A 58 2.37 15.49 3.66
N LEU A 59 2.13 14.21 3.84
CA LEU A 59 3.13 13.18 3.54
C LEU A 59 2.59 12.34 2.39
N ASN A 60 3.03 12.63 1.15
CA ASN A 60 2.51 11.95 -0.03
C ASN A 60 3.04 10.51 -0.15
N GLY A 61 2.46 9.76 -1.11
CA GLY A 61 2.77 8.35 -1.27
C GLY A 61 4.24 8.04 -1.53
N VAL A 62 4.93 8.86 -2.33
CA VAL A 62 6.35 8.64 -2.61
C VAL A 62 7.21 8.88 -1.38
N GLN A 63 6.92 9.94 -0.63
CA GLN A 63 7.63 10.23 0.62
C GLN A 63 7.42 9.10 1.63
N LEU A 64 6.19 8.62 1.74
CA LEU A 64 5.87 7.50 2.63
C LEU A 64 6.57 6.22 2.18
N LEU A 65 6.62 5.96 0.87
CA LEU A 65 7.34 4.81 0.32
C LEU A 65 8.81 4.83 0.74
N LYS A 66 9.47 5.98 0.63
CA LYS A 66 10.86 6.13 1.05
C LYS A 66 11.04 5.80 2.53
N GLU A 67 10.16 6.36 3.37
CA GLU A 67 10.21 6.13 4.82
C GLU A 67 10.02 4.65 5.17
N ILE A 68 9.07 4.00 4.51
CA ILE A 68 8.80 2.57 4.75
C ILE A 68 10.01 1.74 4.34
N LYS A 69 10.56 1.98 3.15
CA LYS A 69 11.70 1.21 2.67
C LYS A 69 12.96 1.43 3.50
N ASP A 70 13.13 2.64 4.04
CA ASP A 70 14.25 2.92 4.94
C ASP A 70 14.12 2.17 6.27
N ARG A 71 12.92 2.12 6.83
CA ARG A 71 12.67 1.47 8.13
C ARG A 71 12.50 -0.03 8.02
N ARG A 72 11.88 -0.51 6.94
CA ARG A 72 11.53 -1.92 6.72
C ARG A 72 11.80 -2.30 5.27
N PRO A 73 13.08 -2.49 4.88
CA PRO A 73 13.43 -2.75 3.47
C PRO A 73 12.75 -4.00 2.87
N VAL A 74 12.35 -4.95 3.72
CA VAL A 74 11.75 -6.20 3.23
C VAL A 74 10.26 -6.08 2.92
N ILE A 75 9.60 -5.00 3.33
CA ILE A 75 8.17 -4.81 3.05
C ILE A 75 8.00 -4.57 1.55
N LYS A 76 7.09 -5.34 0.92
CA LYS A 76 6.72 -5.12 -0.47
C LYS A 76 5.72 -3.97 -0.53
N VAL A 77 5.85 -3.08 -1.51
CA VAL A 77 4.97 -1.93 -1.63
C VAL A 77 4.26 -1.91 -2.97
N ILE A 78 2.94 -1.79 -2.94
CA ILE A 78 2.11 -1.58 -4.12
C ILE A 78 1.63 -0.13 -4.06
N MET A 79 1.97 0.66 -5.09
CA MET A 79 1.48 2.03 -5.21
C MET A 79 0.16 2.03 -5.98
N MET A 80 -0.76 2.90 -5.60
CA MET A 80 -2.06 3.04 -6.28
C MET A 80 -2.26 4.51 -6.66
N THR A 81 -2.82 4.77 -7.82
CA THR A 81 -3.09 6.14 -8.25
C THR A 81 -4.27 6.23 -9.21
N ALA A 82 -5.05 7.31 -9.11
CA ALA A 82 -6.09 7.66 -10.08
C ALA A 82 -5.51 8.37 -11.31
N TYR A 83 -4.27 8.88 -11.22
CA TYR A 83 -3.66 9.69 -12.26
C TYR A 83 -2.27 9.15 -12.61
N PRO A 84 -2.20 8.00 -13.33
CA PRO A 84 -0.92 7.40 -13.67
C PRO A 84 -0.21 8.23 -14.74
N THR A 85 1.06 8.53 -14.52
CA THR A 85 1.93 9.16 -15.51
C THR A 85 3.25 8.42 -15.54
N SER A 86 4.02 8.61 -16.63
CA SER A 86 5.36 8.02 -16.72
C SER A 86 6.24 8.50 -15.57
N GLU A 87 6.12 9.77 -15.20
CA GLU A 87 6.89 10.36 -14.12
C GLU A 87 6.57 9.73 -12.76
N THR A 88 5.28 9.54 -12.45
CA THR A 88 4.88 8.94 -11.16
C THR A 88 5.29 7.48 -11.09
N ARG A 89 5.20 6.74 -12.21
CA ARG A 89 5.66 5.35 -12.26
C ARG A 89 7.17 5.26 -12.02
N MET A 90 7.92 6.14 -12.65
CA MET A 90 9.37 6.18 -12.51
C MET A 90 9.76 6.49 -11.07
N LYS A 91 9.14 7.49 -10.45
CA LYS A 91 9.40 7.85 -9.05
C LYS A 91 9.10 6.70 -8.10
N ALA A 92 7.99 6.01 -8.31
CA ALA A 92 7.62 4.85 -7.50
C ALA A 92 8.67 3.75 -7.62
N SER A 93 9.03 3.40 -8.85
CA SER A 93 10.02 2.35 -9.12
C SER A 93 11.39 2.69 -8.54
N GLU A 94 11.87 3.92 -8.73
CA GLU A 94 13.16 4.38 -8.24
C GLU A 94 13.25 4.35 -6.71
N ASN A 95 12.12 4.48 -6.03
CA ASN A 95 12.07 4.49 -4.57
C ASN A 95 11.68 3.13 -3.97
N GLY A 96 11.65 2.09 -4.79
CA GLY A 96 11.52 0.72 -4.30
C GLY A 96 10.13 0.11 -4.29
N ALA A 97 9.16 0.72 -5.00
CA ALA A 97 7.85 0.11 -5.14
C ALA A 97 7.96 -1.20 -5.95
N SER A 98 7.27 -2.23 -5.49
CA SER A 98 7.25 -3.52 -6.18
C SER A 98 6.37 -3.48 -7.41
N THR A 99 5.26 -2.74 -7.35
CA THR A 99 4.36 -2.57 -8.48
C THR A 99 3.50 -1.32 -8.30
N TYR A 100 2.70 -1.02 -9.30
CA TYR A 100 1.97 0.24 -9.44
C TYR A 100 0.64 -0.07 -10.11
N LEU A 101 -0.46 0.21 -9.44
CA LEU A 101 -1.81 -0.08 -9.93
C LEU A 101 -2.59 1.22 -10.13
N THR A 102 -3.44 1.23 -11.16
CA THR A 102 -4.29 2.37 -11.47
C THR A 102 -5.65 2.23 -10.79
N LYS A 103 -6.15 3.30 -10.21
CA LYS A 103 -7.52 3.35 -9.67
C LYS A 103 -8.53 3.61 -10.79
N PRO A 104 -9.74 3.08 -10.73
CA PRO A 104 -10.23 2.16 -9.68
C PRO A 104 -9.53 0.81 -9.76
N VAL A 105 -9.12 0.29 -8.61
CA VAL A 105 -8.33 -0.94 -8.57
C VAL A 105 -9.24 -2.14 -8.84
N ASP A 106 -8.82 -3.00 -9.78
CA ASP A 106 -9.44 -4.29 -10.00
C ASP A 106 -9.08 -5.18 -8.81
N LEU A 107 -10.08 -5.56 -8.02
CA LEU A 107 -9.84 -6.29 -6.77
C LEU A 107 -9.23 -7.67 -6.98
N GLN A 108 -9.61 -8.37 -8.06
CA GLN A 108 -9.03 -9.66 -8.37
C GLN A 108 -7.55 -9.50 -8.74
N LYS A 109 -7.23 -8.50 -9.56
CA LYS A 109 -5.86 -8.18 -9.92
C LYS A 109 -5.04 -7.81 -8.69
N LEU A 110 -5.62 -7.07 -7.76
CA LEU A 110 -4.96 -6.72 -6.51
C LEU A 110 -4.63 -7.97 -5.70
N VAL A 111 -5.58 -8.87 -5.53
CA VAL A 111 -5.37 -10.14 -4.81
C VAL A 111 -4.27 -10.96 -5.47
N ASP A 112 -4.31 -11.08 -6.80
CA ASP A 112 -3.29 -11.84 -7.54
C ASP A 112 -1.91 -11.21 -7.36
N THR A 113 -1.84 -9.88 -7.38
CA THR A 113 -0.58 -9.16 -7.20
C THR A 113 -0.04 -9.36 -5.78
N ILE A 114 -0.89 -9.27 -4.77
CA ILE A 114 -0.50 -9.52 -3.37
C ILE A 114 0.07 -10.94 -3.24
N ASN A 115 -0.62 -11.92 -3.79
CA ASN A 115 -0.17 -13.30 -3.71
C ASN A 115 1.17 -13.49 -4.40
N SER A 116 1.40 -12.86 -5.55
CA SER A 116 2.67 -12.99 -6.27
C SER A 116 3.84 -12.35 -5.51
N LEU A 117 3.58 -11.32 -4.72
CA LEU A 117 4.63 -10.61 -3.97
C LEU A 117 4.91 -11.24 -2.60
N THR A 118 3.98 -12.03 -2.07
CA THR A 118 4.09 -12.57 -0.71
C THR A 118 4.30 -14.08 -0.64
N HIS A 119 4.39 -14.72 -1.79
CA HIS A 119 4.64 -16.17 -1.86
C HIS A 119 5.99 -16.52 -2.45
#